data_33e99a7c53eec80adaae88f390e70d26
#
_entry.id   33e99a7c53eec80adaae88f390e70d26
#
_cell.length_a   1.000
_cell.length_b   1.000
_cell.length_c   1.000
_cell.angle_alpha   90.00
_cell.angle_beta   90.00
_cell.angle_gamma   90.00
#
_symmetry.space_group_name_H-M   'P 1'
#
loop_
_entity.id
_entity.type
_entity.pdbx_description
1 polymer ?
#
loop_
_entity_poly.entity_id
_entity_poly.type
_entity_poly.pdbx_seq_one_letter_code
_entity_poly.pdbx_strand_id
1 'polypeptide(L)'
;MDISIPYYEDMSRISNSAIGWFLKKGPAFLRAKLDGKIPDESTPSLEKGTMIHMYLLQPEEFVNTYKLCAGQKPKSTNQERFVQELINSTEIESDKALIKAYKSAYSTVGRTDAETLSKAQQMALELKDYIADTRSGKKIVSDYDMRLLGWIKTNIDHHKMASKLLRPEFTIYETKAPEDEAKVLTGKTEGLPIAEELHHEFHINWEYKGLKCKSLLDSLHLDFKHKRYTIMDLKTTVKLYHFEDSMKEYDYLRQLYYYRMAVEWYLEHERGENPKDWDWDCFIIAMNTIEQKDVRVFHILSSDFYNDNTTERIEDALEAIKWHTETGQWEHSREYYAGNGCETLNL
;
A
#
# COMPACT_ATOMS: atom_id res chain seq x y z
N MET A 1 11.36 -23.00 -10.23
CA MET A 1 10.65 -22.15 -9.23
C MET A 1 10.91 -20.72 -9.61
N ASP A 2 9.93 -20.05 -10.17
CA ASP A 2 10.02 -18.61 -10.38
C ASP A 2 10.01 -17.96 -8.99
N ILE A 3 11.13 -17.38 -8.59
CA ILE A 3 11.18 -16.56 -7.37
C ILE A 3 10.35 -15.35 -7.71
N SER A 4 9.14 -15.26 -7.17
CA SER A 4 8.26 -14.11 -7.41
C SER A 4 8.94 -12.86 -6.85
N ILE A 5 9.29 -11.93 -7.75
CA ILE A 5 9.82 -10.63 -7.37
C ILE A 5 8.76 -9.93 -6.51
N PRO A 6 9.11 -9.34 -5.35
CA PRO A 6 8.16 -8.59 -4.54
C PRO A 6 7.46 -7.50 -5.38
N TYR A 7 6.17 -7.24 -5.09
CA TYR A 7 5.35 -6.31 -5.89
C TYR A 7 6.04 -4.97 -6.15
N TYR A 8 6.61 -4.35 -5.14
CA TYR A 8 7.23 -3.02 -5.26
C TYR A 8 8.58 -3.03 -5.98
N GLU A 9 9.25 -4.17 -6.07
CA GLU A 9 10.54 -4.34 -6.75
C GLU A 9 10.41 -4.73 -8.22
N ASP A 10 9.25 -5.25 -8.62
CA ASP A 10 9.01 -5.65 -10.02
C ASP A 10 8.71 -4.45 -10.91
N MET A 11 9.75 -3.87 -11.49
CA MET A 11 9.64 -2.78 -12.46
C MET A 11 9.42 -3.26 -13.91
N SER A 12 9.31 -4.57 -14.13
CA SER A 12 9.06 -5.15 -15.45
C SER A 12 7.57 -5.16 -15.84
N ARG A 13 6.68 -4.86 -14.87
CA ARG A 13 5.23 -4.89 -15.03
C ARG A 13 4.62 -3.51 -14.79
N ILE A 14 3.59 -3.20 -15.55
CA ILE A 14 2.85 -1.95 -15.40
C ILE A 14 1.89 -2.05 -14.22
N SER A 15 1.92 -1.07 -13.35
CA SER A 15 1.00 -0.91 -12.22
C SER A 15 0.04 0.26 -12.46
N ASN A 16 -1.00 0.39 -11.61
CA ASN A 16 -1.85 1.58 -11.62
C ASN A 16 -1.04 2.89 -11.46
N SER A 17 -0.01 2.90 -10.62
CA SER A 17 0.87 4.06 -10.46
C SER A 17 1.64 4.38 -11.74
N ALA A 18 2.10 3.36 -12.47
CA ALA A 18 2.78 3.51 -13.75
C ALA A 18 1.87 4.18 -14.79
N ILE A 19 0.60 3.80 -14.87
CA ILE A 19 -0.39 4.48 -15.73
C ILE A 19 -0.55 5.94 -15.30
N GLY A 20 -0.61 6.20 -13.98
CA GLY A 20 -0.69 7.57 -13.48
C GLY A 20 0.52 8.43 -13.85
N TRP A 21 1.73 7.88 -13.81
CA TRP A 21 2.93 8.57 -14.26
C TRP A 21 2.91 8.83 -15.78
N PHE A 22 2.47 7.85 -16.55
CA PHE A 22 2.33 7.99 -18.00
C PHE A 22 1.36 9.13 -18.37
N LEU A 23 0.16 9.11 -17.78
CA LEU A 23 -0.87 10.11 -18.07
C LEU A 23 -0.51 11.53 -17.62
N LYS A 24 0.17 11.65 -16.45
CA LYS A 24 0.49 12.98 -15.87
C LYS A 24 1.82 13.56 -16.35
N LYS A 25 2.79 12.71 -16.72
CA LYS A 25 4.18 13.10 -16.95
C LYS A 25 4.75 12.61 -18.29
N GLY A 26 3.99 11.80 -19.03
CA GLY A 26 4.35 11.28 -20.34
C GLY A 26 5.27 10.04 -20.35
N PRO A 27 5.55 9.50 -21.55
CA PRO A 27 6.26 8.24 -21.72
C PRO A 27 7.70 8.26 -21.23
N ALA A 28 8.44 9.34 -21.47
CA ALA A 28 9.85 9.48 -21.05
C ALA A 28 9.98 9.39 -19.51
N PHE A 29 9.05 10.00 -18.77
CA PHE A 29 9.04 9.92 -17.33
C PHE A 29 8.72 8.51 -16.83
N LEU A 30 7.73 7.84 -17.42
CA LEU A 30 7.42 6.45 -17.09
C LEU A 30 8.65 5.57 -17.34
N ARG A 31 9.31 5.70 -18.49
CA ARG A 31 10.52 4.91 -18.78
C ARG A 31 11.62 5.13 -17.76
N ALA A 32 11.87 6.38 -17.36
CA ALA A 32 12.86 6.70 -16.34
C ALA A 32 12.53 6.11 -14.96
N LYS A 33 11.25 6.03 -14.60
CA LYS A 33 10.76 5.34 -13.39
C LYS A 33 11.00 3.83 -13.48
N LEU A 34 10.60 3.20 -14.57
CA LEU A 34 10.79 1.76 -14.78
C LEU A 34 12.29 1.37 -14.82
N ASP A 35 13.16 2.26 -15.29
CA ASP A 35 14.62 2.07 -15.26
C ASP A 35 15.25 2.33 -13.88
N GLY A 36 14.48 2.71 -12.87
CA GLY A 36 15.00 3.06 -11.55
C GLY A 36 15.81 4.38 -11.50
N LYS A 37 15.76 5.20 -12.56
CA LYS A 37 16.48 6.49 -12.63
C LYS A 37 15.84 7.58 -11.77
N ILE A 38 14.55 7.46 -11.50
CA ILE A 38 13.79 8.37 -10.66
C ILE A 38 13.29 7.56 -9.45
N PRO A 39 13.78 7.82 -8.23
CA PRO A 39 13.33 7.12 -7.04
C PRO A 39 11.86 7.43 -6.72
N ASP A 40 11.23 6.55 -5.96
CA ASP A 40 9.91 6.83 -5.40
C ASP A 40 10.02 7.85 -4.28
N GLU A 41 9.09 8.79 -4.27
CA GLU A 41 8.99 9.78 -3.20
C GLU A 41 8.19 9.17 -2.04
N SER A 42 8.83 9.06 -0.87
CA SER A 42 8.13 8.78 0.37
C SER A 42 7.73 10.09 1.04
N THR A 43 6.49 10.18 1.46
CA THR A 43 5.99 11.31 2.26
C THR A 43 5.45 10.80 3.59
N PRO A 44 5.46 11.61 4.67
CA PRO A 44 4.90 11.20 5.95
C PRO A 44 3.43 10.73 5.85
N SER A 45 2.68 11.27 4.90
CA SER A 45 1.30 10.85 4.64
C SER A 45 1.22 9.45 4.04
N LEU A 46 2.09 9.13 3.07
CA LEU A 46 2.16 7.79 2.47
C LEU A 46 2.63 6.75 3.49
N GLU A 47 3.64 7.08 4.30
CA GLU A 47 4.12 6.19 5.36
C GLU A 47 3.04 5.89 6.40
N LYS A 48 2.27 6.90 6.78
CA LYS A 48 1.11 6.75 7.67
C LYS A 48 0.03 5.88 7.02
N GLY A 49 -0.28 6.08 5.75
CA GLY A 49 -1.21 5.25 5.00
C GLY A 49 -0.77 3.79 5.00
N THR A 50 0.48 3.50 4.64
CA THR A 50 1.05 2.15 4.64
C THR A 50 0.98 1.50 6.02
N MET A 51 1.28 2.26 7.08
CA MET A 51 1.18 1.77 8.46
C MET A 51 -0.25 1.36 8.83
N ILE A 52 -1.24 2.17 8.44
CA ILE A 52 -2.66 1.91 8.72
C ILE A 52 -3.14 0.69 7.92
N HIS A 53 -2.81 0.60 6.63
CA HIS A 53 -3.16 -0.57 5.80
C HIS A 53 -2.59 -1.86 6.41
N MET A 54 -1.29 -1.88 6.71
CA MET A 54 -0.65 -3.05 7.31
C MET A 54 -1.29 -3.43 8.66
N TYR A 55 -1.61 -2.46 9.50
CA TYR A 55 -2.27 -2.72 10.79
C TYR A 55 -3.65 -3.37 10.64
N LEU A 56 -4.41 -2.98 9.62
CA LEU A 56 -5.77 -3.46 9.39
C LEU A 56 -5.81 -4.78 8.61
N LEU A 57 -4.95 -4.93 7.60
CA LEU A 57 -5.00 -6.01 6.63
C LEU A 57 -3.96 -7.11 6.87
N GLN A 58 -2.83 -6.77 7.50
CA GLN A 58 -1.70 -7.66 7.74
C GLN A 58 -1.19 -7.54 9.19
N PRO A 59 -2.01 -7.85 10.21
CA PRO A 59 -1.65 -7.61 11.62
C PRO A 59 -0.38 -8.35 12.08
N GLU A 60 -0.11 -9.52 11.56
CA GLU A 60 1.12 -10.26 11.86
C GLU A 60 2.36 -9.57 11.28
N GLU A 61 2.28 -9.11 10.04
CA GLU A 61 3.36 -8.36 9.40
C GLU A 61 3.56 -6.99 10.06
N PHE A 62 2.48 -6.35 10.51
CA PHE A 62 2.56 -5.12 11.29
C PHE A 62 3.43 -5.30 12.55
N VAL A 63 3.23 -6.36 13.31
CA VAL A 63 4.02 -6.66 14.53
C VAL A 63 5.49 -6.94 14.19
N ASN A 64 5.74 -7.53 13.02
CA ASN A 64 7.10 -7.78 12.54
C ASN A 64 7.81 -6.50 12.09
N THR A 65 7.08 -5.58 11.46
CA THR A 65 7.60 -4.36 10.83
C THR A 65 7.67 -3.18 11.81
N TYR A 66 6.69 -3.06 12.69
CA TYR A 66 6.51 -1.90 13.57
C TYR A 66 6.68 -2.25 15.04
N LYS A 67 7.13 -1.27 15.82
CA LYS A 67 7.27 -1.39 17.28
C LYS A 67 6.90 -0.09 17.98
N LEU A 68 6.07 -0.19 19.02
CA LEU A 68 5.85 0.92 19.94
C LEU A 68 7.08 1.08 20.83
N CYS A 69 7.72 2.24 20.79
CA CYS A 69 8.81 2.55 21.71
C CYS A 69 8.25 2.83 23.11
N ALA A 70 8.67 2.04 24.07
CA ALA A 70 8.30 2.21 25.47
C ALA A 70 9.07 3.35 26.18
N GLY A 71 10.20 3.78 25.59
CA GLY A 71 11.09 4.77 26.14
C GLY A 71 10.89 6.19 25.61
N GLN A 72 11.71 7.09 26.13
CA GLN A 72 11.74 8.48 25.69
C GLN A 72 12.27 8.59 24.27
N LYS A 73 11.54 9.33 23.42
CA LYS A 73 11.95 9.59 22.03
C LYS A 73 12.80 10.85 21.91
N PRO A 74 13.61 10.95 20.85
CA PRO A 74 14.27 12.20 20.51
C PRO A 74 13.27 13.36 20.42
N LYS A 75 13.60 14.49 21.02
CA LYS A 75 12.77 15.71 21.04
C LYS A 75 13.26 16.78 20.06
N SER A 76 14.39 16.54 19.40
CA SER A 76 15.00 17.48 18.47
C SER A 76 15.78 16.76 17.37
N THR A 77 15.96 17.41 16.24
CA THR A 77 16.78 16.92 15.12
C THR A 77 18.22 16.58 15.55
N ASN A 78 18.76 17.29 16.55
CA ASN A 78 20.10 16.99 17.07
C ASN A 78 20.08 15.66 17.83
N GLN A 79 19.07 15.39 18.64
CA GLN A 79 18.92 14.08 19.31
C GLN A 79 18.72 12.94 18.29
N GLU A 80 17.94 13.18 17.24
CA GLU A 80 17.76 12.20 16.16
C GLU A 80 19.09 11.90 15.46
N ARG A 81 19.88 12.94 15.15
CA ARG A 81 21.22 12.79 14.55
C ARG A 81 22.18 12.04 15.48
N PHE A 82 22.16 12.34 16.78
CA PHE A 82 22.94 11.61 17.78
C PHE A 82 22.61 10.12 17.79
N VAL A 83 21.31 9.77 17.84
CA VAL A 83 20.85 8.38 17.82
C VAL A 83 21.25 7.71 16.51
N GLN A 84 21.03 8.36 15.36
CA GLN A 84 21.38 7.79 14.06
C GLN A 84 22.88 7.47 13.94
N GLU A 85 23.76 8.36 14.42
CA GLU A 85 25.20 8.13 14.42
C GLU A 85 25.59 6.96 15.33
N LEU A 86 24.93 6.82 16.50
CA LEU A 86 25.15 5.68 17.39
C LEU A 86 24.70 4.36 16.79
N ILE A 87 23.54 4.32 16.14
CA ILE A 87 23.00 3.10 15.53
C ILE A 87 23.92 2.60 14.41
N ASN A 88 24.50 3.52 13.64
CA ASN A 88 25.44 3.20 12.57
C ASN A 88 26.82 2.76 13.08
N SER A 89 27.09 2.89 14.39
CA SER A 89 28.32 2.43 14.97
C SER A 89 28.30 0.94 15.32
N THR A 90 29.36 0.24 15.04
CA THR A 90 29.56 -1.17 15.44
C THR A 90 29.75 -1.35 16.95
N GLU A 91 30.26 -0.31 17.63
CA GLU A 91 30.58 -0.33 19.06
C GLU A 91 29.83 0.81 19.80
N ILE A 92 28.53 0.70 19.92
CA ILE A 92 27.64 1.75 20.46
C ILE A 92 28.01 2.18 21.90
N GLU A 93 28.43 1.25 22.71
CA GLU A 93 28.78 1.53 24.14
C GLU A 93 30.18 2.06 24.31
N SER A 94 30.96 2.16 23.23
CA SER A 94 32.33 2.69 23.36
C SER A 94 32.32 4.21 23.56
N ASP A 95 33.20 4.69 24.44
CA ASP A 95 33.36 6.13 24.69
C ASP A 95 33.66 6.92 23.40
N LYS A 96 34.39 6.29 22.46
CA LYS A 96 34.69 6.89 21.15
C LYS A 96 33.43 7.08 20.29
N ALA A 97 32.54 6.07 20.24
CA ALA A 97 31.30 6.16 19.49
C ALA A 97 30.35 7.21 20.08
N LEU A 98 30.26 7.25 21.43
CA LEU A 98 29.45 8.24 22.13
C LEU A 98 29.93 9.66 21.88
N ILE A 99 31.25 9.90 21.99
CA ILE A 99 31.84 11.21 21.70
C ILE A 99 31.63 11.61 20.24
N LYS A 100 31.84 10.67 19.29
CA LYS A 100 31.64 10.91 17.86
C LYS A 100 30.17 11.29 17.56
N ALA A 101 29.24 10.52 18.08
CA ALA A 101 27.82 10.77 17.89
C ALA A 101 27.38 12.12 18.47
N TYR A 102 27.90 12.49 19.65
CA TYR A 102 27.60 13.78 20.26
C TYR A 102 28.17 14.94 19.44
N LYS A 103 29.42 14.83 18.98
CA LYS A 103 30.10 15.85 18.15
C LYS A 103 29.41 16.02 16.78
N SER A 104 28.82 14.97 16.22
CA SER A 104 28.05 15.06 14.96
C SER A 104 26.76 15.86 15.11
N ALA A 105 26.16 15.82 16.29
CA ALA A 105 24.85 16.40 16.58
C ALA A 105 24.92 17.79 17.24
N TYR A 106 25.99 18.05 18.02
CA TYR A 106 26.09 19.25 18.83
C TYR A 106 27.48 19.92 18.70
N SER A 107 27.48 21.25 18.79
CA SER A 107 28.74 21.97 18.90
C SER A 107 29.45 21.65 20.22
N THR A 108 30.71 21.34 20.14
CA THR A 108 31.59 21.04 21.30
C THR A 108 32.73 22.05 21.48
N VAL A 109 32.60 23.22 20.86
CA VAL A 109 33.60 24.31 21.00
C VAL A 109 33.76 24.69 22.48
N GLY A 110 34.97 24.69 22.98
CA GLY A 110 35.30 25.02 24.37
C GLY A 110 35.02 23.88 25.39
N ARG A 111 34.72 22.66 24.95
CA ARG A 111 34.52 21.48 25.83
C ARG A 111 35.64 20.48 25.67
N THR A 112 35.99 19.84 26.78
CA THR A 112 36.86 18.69 26.79
C THR A 112 36.15 17.42 26.30
N ASP A 113 36.93 16.40 25.91
CA ASP A 113 36.37 15.09 25.56
C ASP A 113 35.68 14.43 26.76
N ALA A 114 36.15 14.64 27.99
CA ALA A 114 35.50 14.13 29.19
C ALA A 114 34.10 14.75 29.42
N GLU A 115 33.95 16.07 29.24
CA GLU A 115 32.66 16.76 29.36
C GLU A 115 31.70 16.36 28.24
N THR A 116 32.25 16.17 27.04
CA THR A 116 31.46 15.69 25.88
C THR A 116 30.97 14.28 26.13
N LEU A 117 31.83 13.39 26.63
CA LEU A 117 31.47 12.01 26.97
C LEU A 117 30.38 11.95 28.04
N SER A 118 30.49 12.71 29.11
CA SER A 118 29.51 12.76 30.18
C SER A 118 28.11 13.13 29.65
N LYS A 119 28.02 14.13 28.75
CA LYS A 119 26.76 14.54 28.12
C LYS A 119 26.24 13.47 27.16
N ALA A 120 27.13 12.83 26.41
CA ALA A 120 26.77 11.77 25.49
C ALA A 120 26.20 10.54 26.24
N GLN A 121 26.85 10.15 27.34
CA GLN A 121 26.38 9.05 28.19
C GLN A 121 25.03 9.33 28.83
N GLN A 122 24.81 10.55 29.34
CA GLN A 122 23.51 10.95 29.86
C GLN A 122 22.40 10.85 28.78
N MET A 123 22.67 11.38 27.59
CA MET A 123 21.73 11.34 26.48
C MET A 123 21.46 9.91 26.00
N ALA A 124 22.49 9.08 25.90
CA ALA A 124 22.35 7.67 25.54
C ALA A 124 21.51 6.89 26.58
N LEU A 125 21.68 7.21 27.87
CA LEU A 125 20.89 6.62 28.94
C LEU A 125 19.42 7.05 28.86
N GLU A 126 19.15 8.34 28.61
CA GLU A 126 17.79 8.87 28.44
C GLU A 126 17.06 8.24 27.25
N LEU A 127 17.79 7.95 26.16
CA LEU A 127 17.26 7.41 24.90
C LEU A 127 17.52 5.92 24.71
N LYS A 128 17.97 5.20 25.76
CA LYS A 128 18.45 3.81 25.65
C LYS A 128 17.43 2.86 24.98
N ASP A 129 16.15 2.96 25.38
CA ASP A 129 15.09 2.10 24.88
C ASP A 129 14.80 2.42 23.41
N TYR A 130 14.79 3.71 23.04
CA TYR A 130 14.62 4.15 21.66
C TYR A 130 15.78 3.68 20.77
N ILE A 131 17.03 3.78 21.25
CA ILE A 131 18.22 3.29 20.55
C ILE A 131 18.12 1.78 20.33
N ALA A 132 17.78 1.02 21.38
CA ALA A 132 17.64 -0.42 21.31
C ALA A 132 16.51 -0.84 20.35
N ASP A 133 15.36 -0.16 20.41
CA ASP A 133 14.21 -0.41 19.55
C ASP A 133 14.52 -0.11 18.07
N THR A 134 15.17 1.02 17.78
CA THR A 134 15.57 1.38 16.43
C THR A 134 16.59 0.39 15.85
N ARG A 135 17.51 -0.12 16.67
CA ARG A 135 18.47 -1.17 16.24
C ARG A 135 17.82 -2.51 15.90
N SER A 136 16.62 -2.78 16.40
CA SER A 136 15.91 -4.02 16.04
C SER A 136 15.53 -4.08 14.55
N GLY A 137 15.74 -2.99 13.80
CA GLY A 137 15.35 -2.87 12.40
C GLY A 137 13.85 -2.58 12.20
N LYS A 138 13.09 -2.52 13.29
CA LYS A 138 11.65 -2.20 13.22
C LYS A 138 11.43 -0.69 13.15
N LYS A 139 10.37 -0.29 12.44
CA LYS A 139 9.92 1.10 12.39
C LYS A 139 9.27 1.48 13.71
N ILE A 140 9.68 2.61 14.28
CA ILE A 140 9.14 3.06 15.56
C ILE A 140 7.84 3.81 15.36
N VAL A 141 6.76 3.29 15.98
CA VAL A 141 5.45 3.93 16.00
C VAL A 141 5.33 4.89 17.18
N SER A 142 4.70 6.04 16.97
CA SER A 142 4.44 6.98 18.07
C SER A 142 3.21 6.55 18.89
N ASP A 143 3.14 7.01 20.16
CA ASP A 143 1.95 6.81 21.00
C ASP A 143 0.70 7.42 20.36
N TYR A 144 0.87 8.54 19.65
CA TYR A 144 -0.21 9.15 18.90
C TYR A 144 -0.68 8.24 17.77
N ASP A 145 0.25 7.68 16.99
CA ASP A 145 -0.09 6.78 15.89
C ASP A 145 -0.71 5.48 16.38
N MET A 146 -0.22 4.91 17.51
CA MET A 146 -0.87 3.73 18.12
C MET A 146 -2.29 4.03 18.58
N ARG A 147 -2.54 5.20 19.18
CA ARG A 147 -3.90 5.61 19.51
C ARG A 147 -4.76 5.81 18.26
N LEU A 148 -4.20 6.42 17.21
CA LEU A 148 -4.88 6.60 15.92
C LEU A 148 -5.29 5.25 15.33
N LEU A 149 -4.37 4.27 15.29
CA LEU A 149 -4.65 2.91 14.82
C LEU A 149 -5.77 2.25 15.61
N GLY A 150 -5.72 2.34 16.95
CA GLY A 150 -6.76 1.82 17.83
C GLY A 150 -8.14 2.45 17.56
N TRP A 151 -8.20 3.76 17.37
CA TRP A 151 -9.44 4.46 17.04
C TRP A 151 -9.99 4.08 15.65
N ILE A 152 -9.12 4.03 14.63
CA ILE A 152 -9.52 3.62 13.29
C ILE A 152 -10.09 2.20 13.33
N LYS A 153 -9.38 1.27 13.98
CA LYS A 153 -9.86 -0.11 14.13
C LYS A 153 -11.21 -0.16 14.83
N THR A 154 -11.36 0.55 15.95
CA THR A 154 -12.61 0.61 16.69
C THR A 154 -13.76 1.15 15.84
N ASN A 155 -13.51 2.23 15.08
CA ASN A 155 -14.53 2.79 14.20
C ASN A 155 -14.91 1.86 13.04
N ILE A 156 -13.94 1.15 12.46
CA ILE A 156 -14.22 0.12 11.45
C ILE A 156 -15.05 -1.02 12.03
N ASP A 157 -14.66 -1.53 13.21
CA ASP A 157 -15.36 -2.65 13.87
C ASP A 157 -16.81 -2.28 14.23
N HIS A 158 -17.09 -1.02 14.57
CA HIS A 158 -18.45 -0.53 14.85
C HIS A 158 -19.21 -0.07 13.59
N HIS A 159 -18.55 0.16 12.48
CA HIS A 159 -19.21 0.56 11.24
C HIS A 159 -19.75 -0.67 10.52
N LYS A 160 -21.07 -0.86 10.54
CA LYS A 160 -21.75 -2.07 10.05
C LYS A 160 -21.27 -2.54 8.67
N MET A 161 -21.08 -1.60 7.72
CA MET A 161 -20.65 -1.94 6.36
C MET A 161 -19.16 -2.22 6.28
N ALA A 162 -18.31 -1.36 6.88
CA ALA A 162 -16.87 -1.55 6.84
C ALA A 162 -16.43 -2.86 7.52
N SER A 163 -17.02 -3.17 8.67
CA SER A 163 -16.77 -4.43 9.38
C SER A 163 -17.14 -5.63 8.52
N LYS A 164 -18.33 -5.60 7.89
CA LYS A 164 -18.78 -6.68 7.01
C LYS A 164 -17.90 -6.86 5.77
N LEU A 165 -17.42 -5.77 5.18
CA LEU A 165 -16.57 -5.81 3.99
C LEU A 165 -15.18 -6.37 4.28
N LEU A 166 -14.58 -5.99 5.41
CA LEU A 166 -13.23 -6.42 5.76
C LEU A 166 -13.19 -7.80 6.47
N ARG A 167 -14.28 -8.20 7.07
CA ARG A 167 -14.40 -9.47 7.80
C ARG A 167 -15.80 -10.04 7.61
N PRO A 168 -16.14 -10.50 6.39
CA PRO A 168 -17.43 -11.13 6.16
C PRO A 168 -17.57 -12.35 7.09
N GLU A 169 -18.73 -12.48 7.73
CA GLU A 169 -19.07 -13.73 8.38
C GLU A 169 -19.33 -14.74 7.24
N PHE A 170 -18.40 -15.65 7.03
CA PHE A 170 -18.57 -16.73 6.07
C PHE A 170 -19.77 -17.58 6.51
N THR A 171 -20.77 -17.70 5.65
CA THR A 171 -21.89 -18.57 5.93
C THR A 171 -21.41 -20.01 5.77
N ILE A 172 -21.17 -20.68 6.90
CA ILE A 172 -20.90 -22.13 6.90
C ILE A 172 -22.21 -22.77 6.46
N TYR A 173 -22.29 -23.24 5.23
CA TYR A 173 -23.44 -24.01 4.76
C TYR A 173 -23.33 -25.39 5.41
N GLU A 174 -24.19 -25.64 6.40
CA GLU A 174 -24.41 -26.97 6.95
C GLU A 174 -24.91 -27.88 5.81
N THR A 175 -24.02 -28.70 5.26
CA THR A 175 -24.44 -29.88 4.54
C THR A 175 -25.09 -30.81 5.56
N LYS A 176 -26.39 -31.05 5.43
CA LYS A 176 -27.14 -31.98 6.29
C LYS A 176 -26.67 -33.43 6.04
N ALA A 177 -25.54 -33.79 6.62
CA ALA A 177 -25.14 -35.17 6.79
C ALA A 177 -24.59 -35.33 8.22
N PRO A 178 -25.21 -36.16 9.07
CA PRO A 178 -24.85 -36.30 10.48
C PRO A 178 -23.45 -36.86 10.77
N GLU A 179 -22.74 -37.35 9.75
CA GLU A 179 -21.43 -37.95 9.90
C GLU A 179 -20.24 -37.00 9.66
N ASP A 180 -20.50 -35.76 9.22
CA ASP A 180 -19.42 -34.81 8.86
C ASP A 180 -19.15 -33.74 9.92
N GLU A 181 -19.90 -33.67 11.01
CA GLU A 181 -19.77 -32.63 12.07
C GLU A 181 -18.37 -32.61 12.74
N ALA A 182 -17.67 -33.74 12.78
CA ALA A 182 -16.34 -33.82 13.41
C ALA A 182 -15.21 -33.22 12.53
N LYS A 183 -15.42 -33.08 11.21
CA LYS A 183 -14.41 -32.55 10.27
C LYS A 183 -14.42 -31.04 10.12
N VAL A 184 -15.55 -30.40 10.39
CA VAL A 184 -15.74 -28.95 10.25
C VAL A 184 -14.98 -28.17 11.33
N LEU A 185 -14.81 -28.76 12.52
CA LEU A 185 -14.11 -28.12 13.65
C LEU A 185 -12.58 -28.09 13.53
N THR A 186 -11.98 -28.76 12.57
CA THR A 186 -10.51 -28.86 12.43
C THR A 186 -9.92 -28.05 11.30
N GLY A 187 -10.70 -27.28 10.55
CA GLY A 187 -10.20 -26.41 9.45
C GLY A 187 -9.59 -27.17 8.25
N LYS A 188 -9.75 -28.50 8.16
CA LYS A 188 -9.31 -29.32 7.02
C LYS A 188 -10.50 -29.83 6.24
N THR A 189 -11.03 -28.98 5.35
CA THR A 189 -11.99 -29.37 4.32
C THR A 189 -11.25 -29.70 3.02
N GLU A 190 -10.53 -30.81 2.98
CA GLU A 190 -10.05 -31.36 1.71
C GLU A 190 -11.27 -31.89 0.94
N GLY A 191 -11.66 -31.20 -0.14
CA GLY A 191 -12.59 -31.71 -1.14
C GLY A 191 -13.99 -31.07 -1.25
N LEU A 192 -14.35 -30.09 -0.41
CA LEU A 192 -15.54 -29.28 -0.65
C LEU A 192 -15.18 -28.04 -1.51
N PRO A 193 -15.99 -27.64 -2.49
CA PRO A 193 -15.75 -26.43 -3.23
C PRO A 193 -15.74 -25.25 -2.26
N ILE A 194 -14.68 -24.45 -2.27
CA ILE A 194 -14.59 -23.22 -1.47
C ILE A 194 -15.68 -22.29 -1.99
N ALA A 195 -16.67 -21.99 -1.13
CA ALA A 195 -17.80 -21.16 -1.52
C ALA A 195 -17.44 -19.68 -1.58
N GLU A 196 -16.54 -19.26 -0.71
CA GLU A 196 -16.12 -17.86 -0.57
C GLU A 196 -14.63 -17.77 -0.22
N GLU A 197 -13.95 -16.75 -0.75
CA GLU A 197 -12.56 -16.45 -0.45
C GLU A 197 -12.43 -14.95 -0.12
N LEU A 198 -11.67 -14.63 0.93
CA LEU A 198 -11.28 -13.26 1.25
C LEU A 198 -9.75 -13.16 1.20
N HIS A 199 -9.26 -12.26 0.38
CA HIS A 199 -7.86 -11.96 0.24
C HIS A 199 -7.57 -10.53 0.68
N HIS A 200 -6.51 -10.33 1.47
CA HIS A 200 -5.96 -9.01 1.79
C HIS A 200 -4.59 -8.85 1.15
N GLU A 201 -4.27 -7.63 0.71
CA GLU A 201 -3.01 -7.32 0.00
C GLU A 201 -2.76 -8.32 -1.14
N PHE A 202 -3.79 -8.53 -1.95
CA PHE A 202 -3.79 -9.57 -2.96
C PHE A 202 -3.06 -9.15 -4.22
N HIS A 203 -1.92 -9.80 -4.48
CA HIS A 203 -1.08 -9.54 -5.63
C HIS A 203 -1.52 -10.37 -6.83
N ILE A 204 -1.88 -9.71 -7.94
CA ILE A 204 -2.22 -10.33 -9.22
C ILE A 204 -1.21 -9.87 -10.26
N ASN A 205 -0.48 -10.83 -10.85
CA ASN A 205 0.28 -10.63 -12.08
C ASN A 205 -0.61 -11.01 -13.26
N TRP A 206 -0.84 -10.09 -14.18
CA TRP A 206 -1.77 -10.29 -15.27
C TRP A 206 -1.27 -9.67 -16.58
N GLU A 207 -2.01 -9.84 -17.66
CA GLU A 207 -1.62 -9.35 -18.97
C GLU A 207 -2.76 -8.61 -19.66
N TYR A 208 -2.45 -7.46 -20.22
CA TYR A 208 -3.34 -6.73 -21.12
C TYR A 208 -2.82 -6.83 -22.55
N LYS A 209 -3.45 -7.67 -23.37
CA LYS A 209 -3.06 -7.88 -24.79
C LYS A 209 -1.54 -8.10 -24.98
N GLY A 210 -0.92 -8.88 -24.09
CA GLY A 210 0.52 -9.17 -24.09
C GLY A 210 1.39 -8.17 -23.31
N LEU A 211 0.84 -7.04 -22.85
CA LEU A 211 1.54 -6.12 -21.95
C LEU A 211 1.47 -6.69 -20.52
N LYS A 212 2.63 -6.90 -19.90
CA LYS A 212 2.70 -7.42 -18.53
C LYS A 212 2.26 -6.37 -17.52
N CYS A 213 1.28 -6.71 -16.71
CA CYS A 213 0.69 -5.86 -15.70
C CYS A 213 0.78 -6.48 -14.29
N LYS A 214 0.65 -5.65 -13.26
CA LYS A 214 0.56 -6.08 -11.86
C LYS A 214 -0.42 -5.22 -11.09
N SER A 215 -1.16 -5.84 -10.19
CA SER A 215 -2.09 -5.18 -9.27
C SER A 215 -1.89 -5.69 -7.85
N LEU A 216 -2.01 -4.82 -6.87
CA LEU A 216 -2.04 -5.17 -5.46
C LEU A 216 -3.33 -4.58 -4.89
N LEU A 217 -4.29 -5.45 -4.60
CA LEU A 217 -5.60 -5.07 -4.09
C LEU A 217 -5.57 -5.10 -2.56
N ASP A 218 -6.04 -4.03 -1.93
CA ASP A 218 -6.13 -3.98 -0.47
C ASP A 218 -6.99 -5.12 0.07
N SER A 219 -8.14 -5.38 -0.56
CA SER A 219 -8.96 -6.54 -0.24
C SER A 219 -9.84 -6.96 -1.42
N LEU A 220 -9.97 -8.27 -1.61
CA LEU A 220 -10.81 -8.92 -2.61
C LEU A 220 -11.61 -10.04 -1.96
N HIS A 221 -12.93 -9.98 -2.09
CA HIS A 221 -13.84 -11.05 -1.70
C HIS A 221 -14.41 -11.73 -2.95
N LEU A 222 -14.30 -13.04 -3.02
CA LEU A 222 -14.82 -13.88 -4.10
C LEU A 222 -15.91 -14.78 -3.53
N ASP A 223 -17.15 -14.67 -4.04
CA ASP A 223 -18.29 -15.53 -3.73
C ASP A 223 -18.58 -16.40 -4.96
N PHE A 224 -18.03 -17.61 -4.98
CA PHE A 224 -18.17 -18.55 -6.09
C PHE A 224 -19.60 -19.10 -6.21
N LYS A 225 -20.33 -19.15 -5.12
CA LYS A 225 -21.71 -19.64 -5.11
C LYS A 225 -22.65 -18.69 -5.84
N HIS A 226 -22.50 -17.39 -5.60
CA HIS A 226 -23.37 -16.38 -6.19
C HIS A 226 -22.72 -15.70 -7.41
N LYS A 227 -21.54 -16.16 -7.82
CA LYS A 227 -20.76 -15.57 -8.92
C LYS A 227 -20.63 -14.06 -8.74
N ARG A 228 -20.09 -13.64 -7.60
CA ARG A 228 -19.89 -12.23 -7.28
C ARG A 228 -18.50 -11.99 -6.72
N TYR A 229 -17.85 -10.91 -7.13
CA TYR A 229 -16.65 -10.43 -6.47
C TYR A 229 -16.81 -8.99 -5.97
N THR A 230 -16.12 -8.69 -4.88
CA THR A 230 -16.13 -7.36 -4.29
C THR A 230 -14.71 -6.87 -4.11
N ILE A 231 -14.38 -5.74 -4.73
CA ILE A 231 -13.11 -5.03 -4.56
C ILE A 231 -13.29 -4.00 -3.47
N MET A 232 -12.40 -4.01 -2.48
CA MET A 232 -12.38 -3.02 -1.41
C MET A 232 -11.01 -2.36 -1.36
N ASP A 233 -11.01 -1.04 -1.32
CA ASP A 233 -9.81 -0.23 -1.30
C ASP A 233 -9.84 0.70 -0.09
N LEU A 234 -8.77 0.71 0.70
CA LEU A 234 -8.66 1.53 1.89
C LEU A 234 -8.02 2.88 1.53
N LYS A 235 -8.58 3.96 2.04
CA LYS A 235 -8.01 5.30 1.83
C LYS A 235 -7.90 6.07 3.13
N THR A 236 -6.73 6.62 3.38
CA THR A 236 -6.53 7.57 4.47
C THR A 236 -6.67 9.00 3.94
N THR A 237 -7.39 9.84 4.65
CA THR A 237 -7.62 11.22 4.23
C THR A 237 -7.74 12.16 5.42
N VAL A 238 -7.41 13.41 5.21
CA VAL A 238 -7.72 14.52 6.12
C VAL A 238 -8.98 15.28 5.70
N LYS A 239 -9.51 14.96 4.49
CA LYS A 239 -10.66 15.65 3.87
C LYS A 239 -11.86 14.71 3.71
N LEU A 240 -12.23 13.95 4.76
CA LEU A 240 -13.26 12.92 4.65
C LEU A 240 -14.62 13.45 4.17
N TYR A 241 -15.00 14.66 4.58
CA TYR A 241 -16.27 15.30 4.18
C TYR A 241 -16.27 15.82 2.72
N HIS A 242 -15.09 15.96 2.13
CA HIS A 242 -14.87 16.34 0.73
C HIS A 242 -14.09 15.23 0.00
N PHE A 243 -14.45 13.98 0.27
CA PHE A 243 -13.73 12.83 -0.28
C PHE A 243 -13.85 12.74 -1.81
N GLU A 244 -14.92 13.29 -2.37
CA GLU A 244 -15.11 13.40 -3.83
C GLU A 244 -13.99 14.21 -4.51
N ASP A 245 -13.44 15.23 -3.85
CA ASP A 245 -12.28 15.95 -4.37
C ASP A 245 -11.05 15.06 -4.41
N SER A 246 -10.86 14.22 -3.38
CA SER A 246 -9.78 13.24 -3.36
C SER A 246 -9.96 12.17 -4.45
N MET A 247 -11.19 11.74 -4.71
CA MET A 247 -11.49 10.80 -5.80
C MET A 247 -10.98 11.31 -7.14
N LYS A 248 -11.20 12.59 -7.43
CA LYS A 248 -10.76 13.25 -8.68
C LYS A 248 -9.26 13.55 -8.68
N GLU A 249 -8.73 14.11 -7.57
CA GLU A 249 -7.32 14.51 -7.44
C GLU A 249 -6.36 13.31 -7.64
N TYR A 250 -6.70 12.17 -7.03
CA TYR A 250 -5.88 10.95 -7.07
C TYR A 250 -6.33 9.93 -8.12
N ASP A 251 -7.44 10.22 -8.83
CA ASP A 251 -7.96 9.38 -9.90
C ASP A 251 -8.26 7.95 -9.40
N TYR A 252 -9.02 7.84 -8.31
CA TYR A 252 -9.33 6.54 -7.70
C TYR A 252 -10.23 5.66 -8.58
N LEU A 253 -11.06 6.23 -9.44
CA LEU A 253 -11.84 5.45 -10.41
C LEU A 253 -10.92 4.67 -11.34
N ARG A 254 -9.82 5.28 -11.81
CA ARG A 254 -8.81 4.59 -12.61
C ARG A 254 -8.21 3.39 -11.86
N GLN A 255 -7.88 3.57 -10.58
CA GLN A 255 -7.30 2.49 -9.76
C GLN A 255 -8.27 1.32 -9.64
N LEU A 256 -9.53 1.58 -9.32
CA LEU A 256 -10.55 0.55 -9.14
C LEU A 256 -10.87 -0.18 -10.45
N TYR A 257 -10.96 0.55 -11.57
CA TYR A 257 -11.17 -0.08 -12.86
C TYR A 257 -9.98 -0.97 -13.27
N TYR A 258 -8.76 -0.50 -13.04
CA TYR A 258 -7.55 -1.28 -13.28
C TYR A 258 -7.50 -2.55 -12.42
N TYR A 259 -7.95 -2.47 -11.18
CA TYR A 259 -8.08 -3.64 -10.30
C TYR A 259 -9.16 -4.60 -10.80
N ARG A 260 -10.27 -4.08 -11.27
CA ARG A 260 -11.32 -4.89 -11.89
C ARG A 260 -10.79 -5.70 -13.08
N MET A 261 -10.04 -5.06 -13.98
CA MET A 261 -9.41 -5.76 -15.11
C MET A 261 -8.50 -6.91 -14.64
N ALA A 262 -7.74 -6.69 -13.58
CA ALA A 262 -6.88 -7.72 -12.99
C ALA A 262 -7.68 -8.88 -12.40
N VAL A 263 -8.78 -8.61 -11.70
CA VAL A 263 -9.66 -9.65 -11.12
C VAL A 263 -10.35 -10.45 -12.22
N GLU A 264 -10.85 -9.79 -13.27
CA GLU A 264 -11.47 -10.48 -14.42
C GLU A 264 -10.45 -11.41 -15.11
N TRP A 265 -9.21 -10.93 -15.31
CA TRP A 265 -8.14 -11.77 -15.84
C TRP A 265 -7.81 -12.94 -14.92
N TYR A 266 -7.73 -12.74 -13.60
CA TYR A 266 -7.49 -13.78 -12.60
C TYR A 266 -8.58 -14.84 -12.61
N LEU A 267 -9.85 -14.45 -12.65
CA LEU A 267 -10.98 -15.36 -12.74
C LEU A 267 -10.89 -16.24 -13.99
N GLU A 268 -10.58 -15.65 -15.13
CA GLU A 268 -10.50 -16.38 -16.40
C GLU A 268 -9.29 -17.33 -16.46
N HIS A 269 -8.09 -16.84 -16.12
CA HIS A 269 -6.84 -17.56 -16.39
C HIS A 269 -6.37 -18.45 -15.23
N GLU A 270 -6.63 -18.03 -13.98
CA GLU A 270 -6.17 -18.75 -12.80
C GLU A 270 -7.29 -19.61 -12.17
N ARG A 271 -8.54 -19.22 -12.36
CA ARG A 271 -9.68 -19.91 -11.75
C ARG A 271 -10.53 -20.68 -12.77
N GLY A 272 -10.33 -20.47 -14.07
CA GLY A 272 -11.10 -21.12 -15.12
C GLY A 272 -12.56 -20.69 -15.15
N GLU A 273 -12.86 -19.52 -14.62
CA GLU A 273 -14.20 -18.92 -14.56
C GLU A 273 -14.41 -17.97 -15.74
N ASN A 274 -15.65 -17.82 -16.21
CA ASN A 274 -15.96 -16.77 -17.19
C ASN A 274 -16.35 -15.47 -16.45
N PRO A 275 -15.55 -14.39 -16.52
CA PRO A 275 -15.83 -13.15 -15.78
C PRO A 275 -17.16 -12.51 -16.12
N LYS A 276 -17.73 -12.78 -17.31
CA LYS A 276 -19.03 -12.25 -17.74
C LYS A 276 -20.21 -12.84 -16.96
N ASP A 277 -19.99 -13.98 -16.31
CA ASP A 277 -21.02 -14.64 -15.50
C ASP A 277 -20.99 -14.14 -14.04
N TRP A 278 -20.08 -13.18 -13.73
CA TRP A 278 -19.87 -12.65 -12.39
C TRP A 278 -20.41 -11.22 -12.26
N ASP A 279 -21.21 -11.00 -11.23
CA ASP A 279 -21.51 -9.66 -10.73
C ASP A 279 -20.33 -9.11 -9.93
N TRP A 280 -20.24 -7.79 -9.85
CA TRP A 280 -19.18 -7.17 -9.10
C TRP A 280 -19.59 -5.88 -8.39
N ASP A 281 -18.92 -5.61 -7.27
CA ASP A 281 -19.06 -4.39 -6.50
C ASP A 281 -17.66 -3.80 -6.18
N CYS A 282 -17.59 -2.47 -6.12
CA CYS A 282 -16.41 -1.76 -5.66
C CYS A 282 -16.76 -0.84 -4.48
N PHE A 283 -15.95 -0.89 -3.43
CA PHE A 283 -16.11 -0.03 -2.26
C PHE A 283 -14.79 0.65 -1.92
N ILE A 284 -14.88 1.89 -1.45
CA ILE A 284 -13.79 2.58 -0.78
C ILE A 284 -14.16 2.75 0.68
N ILE A 285 -13.25 2.33 1.57
CA ILE A 285 -13.34 2.59 3.01
C ILE A 285 -12.38 3.74 3.30
N ALA A 286 -12.92 4.94 3.45
CA ALA A 286 -12.14 6.14 3.71
C ALA A 286 -12.07 6.42 5.22
N MET A 287 -10.85 6.63 5.71
CA MET A 287 -10.55 6.81 7.12
C MET A 287 -9.94 8.19 7.36
N ASN A 288 -10.54 8.96 8.28
CA ASN A 288 -9.97 10.23 8.69
C ASN A 288 -8.78 10.03 9.63
N THR A 289 -7.65 10.70 9.35
CA THR A 289 -6.41 10.57 10.14
C THR A 289 -6.16 11.74 11.08
N ILE A 290 -7.09 12.68 11.18
CA ILE A 290 -7.04 13.83 12.07
C ILE A 290 -8.18 13.82 13.10
N GLU A 291 -8.70 14.95 13.50
CA GLU A 291 -9.49 15.18 14.72
C GLU A 291 -10.70 14.24 14.93
N GLN A 292 -11.46 13.93 13.90
CA GLN A 292 -12.71 13.18 14.07
C GLN A 292 -12.53 11.66 13.94
N LYS A 293 -11.43 11.21 13.32
CA LYS A 293 -11.08 9.79 13.12
C LYS A 293 -12.23 8.93 12.63
N ASP A 294 -13.12 9.54 11.87
CA ASP A 294 -14.34 8.95 11.34
C ASP A 294 -14.01 7.99 10.18
N VAL A 295 -14.91 7.06 9.90
CA VAL A 295 -14.82 6.09 8.80
C VAL A 295 -16.08 6.21 7.96
N ARG A 296 -15.92 6.30 6.63
CA ARG A 296 -17.00 6.27 5.67
C ARG A 296 -16.78 5.20 4.63
N VAL A 297 -17.86 4.58 4.21
CA VAL A 297 -17.85 3.59 3.12
C VAL A 297 -18.59 4.18 1.93
N PHE A 298 -17.91 4.21 0.79
CA PHE A 298 -18.44 4.66 -0.47
C PHE A 298 -18.61 3.46 -1.41
N HIS A 299 -19.80 3.26 -1.91
CA HIS A 299 -20.08 2.30 -2.97
C HIS A 299 -19.89 3.01 -4.32
N ILE A 300 -19.00 2.49 -5.14
CA ILE A 300 -18.68 3.03 -6.46
C ILE A 300 -19.51 2.23 -7.49
N LEU A 301 -20.41 2.92 -8.14
CA LEU A 301 -21.32 2.30 -9.10
C LEU A 301 -20.62 2.05 -10.45
N SER A 302 -21.05 1.02 -11.16
CA SER A 302 -20.55 0.75 -12.52
C SER A 302 -20.73 1.94 -13.47
N SER A 303 -21.81 2.71 -13.31
CA SER A 303 -22.06 3.92 -14.09
C SER A 303 -20.99 5.01 -13.89
N ASP A 304 -20.33 5.07 -12.73
CA ASP A 304 -19.34 6.09 -12.44
C ASP A 304 -18.11 5.96 -13.36
N PHE A 305 -17.73 4.73 -13.69
CA PHE A 305 -16.63 4.46 -14.62
C PHE A 305 -16.93 4.90 -16.06
N TYR A 306 -18.17 4.76 -16.51
CA TYR A 306 -18.59 5.19 -17.85
C TYR A 306 -18.77 6.70 -17.93
N ASN A 307 -19.36 7.31 -16.89
CA ASN A 307 -19.60 8.76 -16.85
C ASN A 307 -18.32 9.59 -16.86
N ASP A 308 -17.23 9.05 -16.32
CA ASP A 308 -15.90 9.68 -16.25
C ASP A 308 -14.99 9.29 -17.44
N ASN A 309 -15.50 8.55 -18.42
CA ASN A 309 -14.69 7.96 -19.51
C ASN A 309 -13.46 7.18 -19.00
N THR A 310 -13.52 6.70 -17.77
CA THR A 310 -12.40 6.01 -17.12
C THR A 310 -11.95 4.79 -17.91
N THR A 311 -12.90 4.03 -18.44
CA THR A 311 -12.66 2.81 -19.21
C THR A 311 -11.80 3.09 -20.43
N GLU A 312 -12.26 4.00 -21.32
CA GLU A 312 -11.54 4.35 -22.55
C GLU A 312 -10.16 4.92 -22.23
N ARG A 313 -10.08 5.83 -21.28
CA ARG A 313 -8.83 6.48 -20.87
C ARG A 313 -7.77 5.50 -20.38
N ILE A 314 -8.16 4.44 -19.66
CA ILE A 314 -7.23 3.41 -19.20
C ILE A 314 -6.80 2.51 -20.35
N GLU A 315 -7.73 2.07 -21.18
CA GLU A 315 -7.42 1.22 -22.32
C GLU A 315 -6.50 1.93 -23.30
N ASP A 316 -6.76 3.20 -23.62
CA ASP A 316 -5.90 4.03 -24.46
C ASP A 316 -4.49 4.18 -23.86
N ALA A 317 -4.39 4.41 -22.56
CA ALA A 317 -3.11 4.50 -21.87
C ALA A 317 -2.32 3.17 -21.94
N LEU A 318 -2.99 2.04 -21.71
CA LEU A 318 -2.37 0.72 -21.80
C LEU A 318 -1.91 0.39 -23.24
N GLU A 319 -2.73 0.71 -24.24
CA GLU A 319 -2.35 0.56 -25.66
C GLU A 319 -1.15 1.44 -26.02
N ALA A 320 -1.12 2.68 -25.53
CA ALA A 320 0.00 3.57 -25.77
C ALA A 320 1.28 3.05 -25.06
N ILE A 321 1.19 2.64 -23.80
CA ILE A 321 2.32 2.05 -23.05
C ILE A 321 2.83 0.79 -23.74
N LYS A 322 1.92 -0.07 -24.21
CA LYS A 322 2.27 -1.27 -24.98
C LYS A 322 3.07 -0.90 -26.24
N TRP A 323 2.58 0.06 -27.01
CA TRP A 323 3.28 0.53 -28.21
C TRP A 323 4.69 1.05 -27.89
N HIS A 324 4.85 1.86 -26.84
CA HIS A 324 6.16 2.35 -26.39
C HIS A 324 7.09 1.20 -25.98
N THR A 325 6.51 0.17 -25.33
CA THR A 325 7.27 -1.02 -24.88
C THR A 325 7.75 -1.84 -26.08
N GLU A 326 6.91 -2.04 -27.09
CA GLU A 326 7.21 -2.82 -28.28
C GLU A 326 8.18 -2.10 -29.24
N THR A 327 8.06 -0.79 -29.36
CA THR A 327 8.91 0.01 -30.29
C THR A 327 10.20 0.52 -29.66
N GLY A 328 10.26 0.56 -28.31
CA GLY A 328 11.38 1.16 -27.58
C GLY A 328 11.45 2.69 -27.67
N GLN A 329 10.45 3.34 -28.24
CA GLN A 329 10.38 4.80 -28.44
C GLN A 329 9.68 5.45 -27.24
N TRP A 330 10.41 6.16 -26.38
CA TRP A 330 9.90 6.70 -25.12
C TRP A 330 10.06 8.21 -24.95
N GLU A 331 10.78 8.91 -25.86
CA GLU A 331 11.11 10.33 -25.71
C GLU A 331 9.90 11.25 -25.89
N HIS A 332 8.95 10.83 -26.74
CA HIS A 332 7.77 11.59 -27.11
C HIS A 332 6.51 10.71 -27.04
N SER A 333 5.34 11.33 -27.24
CA SER A 333 4.06 10.61 -27.33
C SER A 333 4.01 9.73 -28.60
N ARG A 334 3.13 8.74 -28.62
CA ARG A 334 2.84 7.94 -29.81
C ARG A 334 2.38 8.82 -30.99
N GLU A 335 1.59 9.86 -30.70
CA GLU A 335 1.08 10.80 -31.70
C GLU A 335 2.21 11.60 -32.36
N TYR A 336 3.21 12.02 -31.59
CA TYR A 336 4.40 12.70 -32.12
C TYR A 336 5.08 11.85 -33.20
N TYR A 337 5.29 10.56 -32.93
CA TYR A 337 5.93 9.67 -33.90
C TYR A 337 5.04 9.39 -35.11
N ALA A 338 3.74 9.23 -34.94
CA ALA A 338 2.79 9.02 -36.03
C ALA A 338 2.62 10.31 -36.89
N GLY A 339 2.72 11.47 -36.26
CA GLY A 339 2.55 12.78 -36.91
C GLY A 339 3.85 13.44 -37.42
N ASN A 340 4.95 12.68 -37.56
CA ASN A 340 6.26 13.21 -37.97
C ASN A 340 6.71 14.42 -37.10
N GLY A 341 6.51 14.37 -35.80
CA GLY A 341 6.89 15.43 -34.88
C GLY A 341 5.81 16.48 -34.64
N CYS A 342 4.58 16.21 -35.05
CA CYS A 342 3.41 17.07 -34.81
C CYS A 342 2.37 16.35 -33.94
N GLU A 343 1.88 17.05 -32.92
CA GLU A 343 0.82 16.56 -32.03
C GLU A 343 -0.40 17.47 -32.15
N THR A 344 -1.60 16.90 -31.97
CA THR A 344 -2.85 17.65 -31.97
C THR A 344 -3.22 18.05 -30.53
N LEU A 345 -3.47 19.33 -30.30
CA LEU A 345 -4.00 19.83 -29.03
C LEU A 345 -5.52 19.63 -29.01
N ASN A 346 -5.99 18.83 -28.07
CA ASN A 346 -7.41 18.73 -27.73
C ASN A 346 -7.70 19.81 -26.68
N LEU A 347 -8.33 20.92 -27.06
CA LEU A 347 -8.68 22.07 -26.22
C LEU A 347 -10.06 21.91 -25.60
#